data_3d0d3b935f8ff6fcbb4358738273d9b9
#
_entry.id   3d0d3b935f8ff6fcbb4358738273d9b9
#
_cell.length_a   1.000
_cell.length_b   1.000
_cell.length_c   1.000
_cell.angle_alpha   90.00
_cell.angle_beta   90.00
_cell.angle_gamma   90.00
#
_symmetry.space_group_name_H-M   'P 1'
#
loop_
_entity.id
_entity.type
_entity.pdbx_description
1 polymer ?
#
loop_
_entity_poly.entity_id
_entity_poly.type
_entity_poly.pdbx_seq_one_letter_code
_entity_poly.pdbx_strand_id
1 'polypeptide(L)'
;MISNFILKYVGFFAAFCTTIAFLPQATKVWKTKSTKDISLYMFIIFTVGVLSWLIYGISILDLPIILANALTLILSLFILIYKIKYK
;
A
#
# COMPACT_ATOMS: atom_id res chain seq x y z
N MET A 1 21.11 -15.41 -14.87
CA MET A 1 19.79 -14.75 -14.94
C MET A 1 18.81 -15.41 -14.01
N ILE A 2 18.09 -14.63 -13.23
CA ILE A 2 17.05 -15.15 -12.34
C ILE A 2 15.84 -15.49 -13.20
N SER A 3 15.27 -16.69 -13.02
CA SER A 3 14.11 -17.09 -13.80
C SER A 3 12.87 -16.29 -13.40
N ASN A 4 11.90 -16.17 -14.32
CA ASN A 4 10.64 -15.50 -14.04
C ASN A 4 9.89 -16.14 -12.88
N PHE A 5 10.05 -17.46 -12.70
CA PHE A 5 9.47 -18.20 -11.61
C PHE A 5 9.98 -17.69 -10.25
N ILE A 6 11.31 -17.53 -10.14
CA ILE A 6 11.94 -17.02 -8.91
C ILE A 6 11.55 -15.57 -8.67
N LEU A 7 11.54 -14.75 -9.69
CA LEU A 7 11.14 -13.35 -9.57
C LEU A 7 9.71 -13.20 -9.09
N LYS A 8 8.82 -14.11 -9.51
CA LYS A 8 7.44 -14.09 -9.05
C LYS A 8 7.36 -14.31 -7.54
N TYR A 9 8.13 -15.27 -7.00
CA TYR A 9 8.16 -15.51 -5.55
C TYR A 9 8.76 -14.34 -4.81
N VAL A 10 9.79 -13.71 -5.35
CA VAL A 10 10.37 -12.49 -4.77
C VAL A 10 9.31 -11.39 -4.71
N GLY A 11 8.50 -11.25 -5.76
CA GLY A 11 7.41 -10.29 -5.78
C GLY A 11 6.37 -10.55 -4.70
N PHE A 12 5.94 -11.80 -4.52
CA PHE A 12 5.01 -12.15 -3.46
C PHE A 12 5.61 -11.92 -2.07
N PHE A 13 6.88 -12.24 -1.88
CA PHE A 13 7.56 -11.99 -0.61
C PHE A 13 7.60 -10.49 -0.29
N ALA A 14 7.96 -9.67 -1.27
CA ALA A 14 7.99 -8.22 -1.11
C ALA A 14 6.59 -7.68 -0.78
N ALA A 15 5.55 -8.18 -1.46
CA ALA A 15 4.17 -7.80 -1.21
C ALA A 15 3.77 -8.11 0.24
N PHE A 16 4.12 -9.29 0.71
CA PHE A 16 3.84 -9.71 2.08
C PHE A 16 4.52 -8.78 3.09
N CYS A 17 5.81 -8.52 2.88
CA CYS A 17 6.58 -7.65 3.79
C CYS A 17 6.01 -6.25 3.87
N THR A 18 5.69 -5.64 2.72
CA THR A 18 5.18 -4.27 2.70
C THR A 18 3.79 -4.19 3.33
N THR A 19 2.94 -5.18 3.09
CA THR A 19 1.61 -5.22 3.70
C THR A 19 1.70 -5.36 5.21
N ILE A 20 2.55 -6.28 5.70
CA ILE A 20 2.75 -6.47 7.13
C ILE A 20 3.29 -5.20 7.78
N ALA A 21 4.22 -4.51 7.11
CA ALA A 21 4.78 -3.28 7.64
C ALA A 21 3.75 -2.16 7.74
N PHE A 22 2.75 -2.17 6.86
CA PHE A 22 1.72 -1.12 6.81
C PHE A 22 0.61 -1.33 7.85
N LEU A 23 0.33 -2.59 8.21
CA LEU A 23 -0.76 -2.92 9.12
C LEU A 23 -0.67 -2.25 10.49
N PRO A 24 0.49 -2.21 11.16
CA PRO A 24 0.58 -1.53 12.46
C PRO A 24 0.21 -0.05 12.38
N GLN A 25 0.57 0.61 11.28
CA GLN A 25 0.23 2.02 11.09
C GLN A 25 -1.27 2.22 10.94
N ALA A 26 -1.93 1.39 10.15
CA ALA A 26 -3.37 1.46 9.97
C ALA A 26 -4.09 1.15 11.29
N THR A 27 -3.61 0.16 12.03
CA THR A 27 -4.19 -0.20 13.33
C THR A 27 -4.05 0.94 14.33
N LYS A 28 -2.89 1.57 14.37
CA LYS A 28 -2.64 2.70 15.26
C LYS A 28 -3.60 3.85 14.96
N VAL A 29 -3.75 4.20 13.69
CA VAL A 29 -4.67 5.27 13.29
C VAL A 29 -6.10 4.93 13.69
N TRP A 30 -6.51 3.68 13.47
CA TRP A 30 -7.86 3.24 13.80
C TRP A 30 -8.14 3.31 15.30
N LYS A 31 -7.18 2.87 16.12
CA LYS A 31 -7.35 2.86 17.58
C LYS A 31 -7.27 4.23 18.21
N THR A 32 -6.32 5.03 17.79
CA THR A 32 -6.03 6.32 18.43
C THR A 32 -6.79 7.49 17.80
N LYS A 33 -7.31 7.30 16.58
CA LYS A 33 -7.92 8.38 15.79
C LYS A 33 -6.95 9.53 15.57
N SER A 34 -5.65 9.26 15.63
CA SER A 34 -4.61 10.27 15.52
C SER A 34 -3.79 10.07 14.25
N THR A 35 -3.65 11.13 13.48
CA THR A 35 -2.85 11.15 12.26
C THR A 35 -1.85 12.30 12.29
N LYS A 36 -1.46 12.74 13.49
CA LYS A 36 -0.59 13.91 13.67
C LYS A 36 0.76 13.75 12.95
N ASP A 37 1.30 12.54 12.94
CA ASP A 37 2.61 12.30 12.36
C ASP A 37 2.56 12.01 10.87
N ILE A 38 1.39 12.11 10.26
CA ILE A 38 1.20 11.81 8.85
C ILE A 38 1.05 13.11 8.07
N SER A 39 1.95 13.32 7.10
CA SER A 39 1.85 14.44 6.18
C SER A 39 0.77 14.17 5.14
N LEU A 40 -0.22 15.05 5.05
CA LEU A 40 -1.31 14.92 4.09
C LEU A 40 -0.79 14.90 2.65
N TYR A 41 0.09 15.83 2.30
CA TYR A 41 0.61 15.90 0.93
C TYR A 41 1.40 14.66 0.55
N MET A 42 2.28 14.22 1.45
CA MET A 42 3.09 13.02 1.17
C MET A 42 2.20 11.79 1.03
N PHE A 43 1.15 11.70 1.83
CA PHE A 43 0.26 10.54 1.79
C PHE A 43 -0.62 10.55 0.54
N ILE A 44 -1.03 11.72 0.06
CA ILE A 44 -1.74 11.85 -1.21
C ILE A 44 -0.85 11.37 -2.36
N ILE A 45 0.40 11.84 -2.39
CA ILE A 45 1.36 11.43 -3.41
C ILE A 45 1.58 9.92 -3.36
N PHE A 46 1.74 9.37 -2.17
CA PHE A 46 1.91 7.95 -1.96
C PHE A 46 0.70 7.16 -2.50
N THR A 47 -0.50 7.61 -2.17
CA THR A 47 -1.74 6.93 -2.61
C THR A 47 -1.89 6.97 -4.12
N VAL A 48 -1.56 8.11 -4.75
CA VAL A 48 -1.57 8.21 -6.22
C VAL A 48 -0.56 7.25 -6.83
N GLY A 49 0.62 7.13 -6.22
CA GLY A 49 1.63 6.18 -6.68
C GLY A 49 1.16 4.74 -6.59
N VAL A 50 0.52 4.38 -5.48
CA VAL A 50 -0.03 3.03 -5.28
C VAL A 50 -1.10 2.73 -6.33
N LEU A 51 -2.00 3.68 -6.58
CA LEU A 51 -3.03 3.52 -7.60
C LEU A 51 -2.41 3.33 -8.98
N SER A 52 -1.38 4.12 -9.30
CA SER A 52 -0.69 4.01 -10.58
C SER A 52 -0.03 2.64 -10.75
N TRP A 53 0.61 2.13 -9.71
CA TRP A 53 1.22 0.81 -9.73
C TRP A 53 0.17 -0.30 -9.87
N LEU A 54 -1.00 -0.12 -9.25
CA LEU A 54 -2.09 -1.08 -9.38
C LEU A 54 -2.57 -1.15 -10.83
N ILE A 55 -2.76 0.00 -11.46
CA ILE A 55 -3.17 0.06 -12.86
C ILE A 55 -2.12 -0.62 -13.75
N TYR A 56 -0.85 -0.33 -13.51
CA TYR A 56 0.24 -0.96 -14.26
C TYR A 56 0.24 -2.48 -14.07
N GLY A 57 0.11 -2.94 -12.81
CA GLY A 57 0.08 -4.36 -12.51
C GLY A 57 -1.06 -5.09 -13.20
N ILE A 58 -2.25 -4.47 -13.25
CA ILE A 58 -3.40 -5.04 -13.94
C ILE A 58 -3.11 -5.13 -15.44
N SER A 59 -2.49 -4.10 -16.01
CA SER A 59 -2.21 -4.06 -17.45
C SER A 59 -1.26 -5.17 -17.90
N ILE A 60 -0.34 -5.58 -17.03
CA ILE A 60 0.61 -6.66 -17.35
C ILE A 60 0.24 -7.99 -16.69
N LEU A 61 -0.89 -8.03 -15.99
CA LEU A 61 -1.37 -9.22 -15.28
C LEU A 61 -0.35 -9.78 -14.28
N ASP A 62 0.31 -8.89 -13.56
CA ASP A 62 1.30 -9.27 -12.55
C ASP A 62 0.61 -9.39 -11.19
N LEU A 63 0.35 -10.61 -10.77
CA LEU A 63 -0.42 -10.88 -9.56
C LEU A 63 0.21 -10.31 -8.28
N PRO A 64 1.52 -10.45 -8.03
CA PRO A 64 2.12 -9.83 -6.85
C PRO A 64 1.91 -8.31 -6.79
N ILE A 65 2.09 -7.62 -7.90
CA ILE A 65 1.89 -6.18 -7.95
C ILE A 65 0.42 -5.83 -7.70
N ILE A 66 -0.50 -6.58 -8.32
CA ILE A 66 -1.93 -6.35 -8.13
C ILE A 66 -2.32 -6.52 -6.66
N LEU A 67 -1.94 -7.63 -6.05
CA LEU A 67 -2.31 -7.91 -4.67
C LEU A 67 -1.70 -6.92 -3.69
N ALA A 68 -0.41 -6.64 -3.82
CA ALA A 68 0.28 -5.71 -2.93
C ALA A 68 -0.35 -4.33 -2.99
N ASN A 69 -0.57 -3.83 -4.19
CA ASN A 69 -1.04 -2.46 -4.34
C ASN A 69 -2.54 -2.34 -4.08
N ALA A 70 -3.33 -3.38 -4.33
CA ALA A 70 -4.74 -3.37 -3.96
C ALA A 70 -4.90 -3.30 -2.43
N LEU A 71 -4.17 -4.13 -1.69
CA LEU A 71 -4.21 -4.10 -0.24
C LEU A 71 -3.68 -2.78 0.32
N THR A 72 -2.56 -2.30 -0.22
CA THR A 72 -1.97 -1.03 0.21
C THR A 72 -2.91 0.13 -0.10
N LEU A 73 -3.60 0.10 -1.23
CA LEU A 73 -4.57 1.14 -1.58
C LEU A 73 -5.70 1.20 -0.57
N ILE A 74 -6.25 0.05 -0.20
CA ILE A 74 -7.32 0.00 0.80
C ILE A 74 -6.84 0.61 2.12
N LEU A 75 -5.66 0.21 2.58
CA LEU A 75 -5.10 0.71 3.84
C LEU A 75 -4.77 2.19 3.76
N SER A 76 -4.21 2.64 2.64
CA SER A 76 -3.85 4.06 2.49
C SER A 76 -5.07 4.95 2.38
N LEU A 77 -6.13 4.49 1.72
CA LEU A 77 -7.39 5.23 1.68
C LEU A 77 -8.01 5.34 3.07
N PHE A 78 -7.94 4.26 3.85
CA PHE A 78 -8.42 4.29 5.23
C PHE A 78 -7.67 5.34 6.04
N ILE A 79 -6.35 5.36 5.96
CA ILE A 79 -5.53 6.33 6.70
C ILE A 79 -5.78 7.75 6.20
N LEU A 80 -5.90 7.92 4.89
CA LEU A 80 -6.15 9.24 4.29
C LEU A 80 -7.50 9.81 4.73
N ILE A 81 -8.54 8.98 4.74
CA ILE A 81 -9.85 9.39 5.21
C ILE A 81 -9.78 9.83 6.68
N TYR A 82 -9.07 9.08 7.51
CA TYR A 82 -8.89 9.44 8.91
C TYR A 82 -8.09 10.74 9.06
N LYS A 83 -7.08 10.93 8.22
CA LYS A 83 -6.28 12.18 8.24
C LYS A 83 -7.17 13.39 7.94
N ILE A 84 -8.05 13.27 6.96
CA ILE A 84 -8.95 14.35 6.58
C ILE A 84 -9.99 14.59 7.67
N LYS A 85 -10.52 13.50 8.25
CA LYS A 85 -11.60 13.58 9.23
C LYS A 85 -11.12 14.10 10.60
N TYR A 86 -9.98 13.62 11.08
CA TYR A 86 -9.50 13.94 12.43
C TYR A 86 -8.34 14.90 12.46
N LYS A 87 -7.71 15.14 11.33
CA LYS A 87 -6.57 16.08 11.18
C LYS A 87 -5.63 16.11 12.37
#